data_889a09e93dee9ae22b599dea0ac8782e
#
_entry.id   889a09e93dee9ae22b599dea0ac8782e
#
_cell.length_a   1.000
_cell.length_b   1.000
_cell.length_c   1.000
_cell.angle_alpha   90.00
_cell.angle_beta   90.00
_cell.angle_gamma   90.00
#
_symmetry.space_group_name_H-M   'P 1'
#
loop_
_entity.id
_entity.type
_entity.pdbx_description
1 polymer ?
#
loop_
_entity_poly.entity_id
_entity_poly.type
_entity_poly.pdbx_seq_one_letter_code
_entity_poly.pdbx_strand_id
1 'polypeptide(L)'
;MSTRNPTLDIKSISPGQCRAARALLDMGQNTLAAAAEVSRGVIIDFEKERRVPGRNNLAAIRTALEAAGVEFINHSGVRLRA
;
A
#
# COMPACT_ATOMS: atom_id res chain seq x y z
N MET A 1 -20.85 17.33 -10.09
CA MET A 1 -19.45 17.32 -9.77
C MET A 1 -19.10 16.16 -8.85
N SER A 2 -18.10 15.41 -9.20
CA SER A 2 -17.73 14.30 -8.39
C SER A 2 -16.55 14.63 -7.50
N THR A 3 -16.61 14.14 -6.29
CA THR A 3 -15.48 14.23 -5.39
C THR A 3 -14.79 12.88 -5.44
N ARG A 4 -13.52 12.90 -5.77
CA ARG A 4 -12.78 11.65 -5.82
C ARG A 4 -12.60 11.09 -4.42
N ASN A 5 -13.05 9.87 -4.26
CA ASN A 5 -12.82 9.14 -3.02
C ASN A 5 -11.51 8.35 -3.18
N PRO A 6 -10.52 8.55 -2.30
CA PRO A 6 -9.24 7.84 -2.42
C PRO A 6 -9.39 6.33 -2.48
N THR A 7 -10.41 5.77 -1.81
CA THR A 7 -10.61 4.33 -1.83
C THR A 7 -11.12 3.81 -3.17
N LEU A 8 -11.62 4.70 -4.04
CA LEU A 8 -12.07 4.35 -5.37
C LEU A 8 -11.03 4.62 -6.45
N ASP A 9 -9.89 5.19 -6.05
CA ASP A 9 -8.79 5.43 -6.98
C ASP A 9 -8.13 4.10 -7.29
N ILE A 10 -7.98 3.77 -8.58
CA ILE A 10 -7.38 2.50 -8.97
C ILE A 10 -5.93 2.38 -8.56
N LYS A 11 -5.28 3.50 -8.23
CA LYS A 11 -3.89 3.52 -7.77
C LYS A 11 -3.78 3.47 -6.25
N SER A 12 -4.90 3.47 -5.56
CA SER A 12 -4.92 3.38 -4.11
C SER A 12 -5.04 1.93 -3.68
N ILE A 13 -4.46 1.63 -2.54
CA ILE A 13 -4.63 0.35 -1.88
C ILE A 13 -5.18 0.60 -0.49
N SER A 14 -5.84 -0.39 0.07
CA SER A 14 -6.37 -0.31 1.43
C SER A 14 -5.28 -0.69 2.43
N PRO A 15 -5.45 -0.32 3.71
CA PRO A 15 -4.54 -0.78 4.75
C PRO A 15 -4.44 -2.31 4.82
N GLY A 16 -5.56 -3.00 4.62
CA GLY A 16 -5.56 -4.46 4.61
C GLY A 16 -4.76 -5.03 3.46
N GLN A 17 -4.86 -4.41 2.28
CA GLN A 17 -4.05 -4.85 1.14
C GLN A 17 -2.56 -4.65 1.42
N CYS A 18 -2.19 -3.56 2.08
CA CYS A 18 -0.80 -3.30 2.41
C CYS A 18 -0.26 -4.39 3.35
N ARG A 19 -1.00 -4.70 4.42
CA ARG A 19 -0.59 -5.75 5.36
C ARG A 19 -0.52 -7.12 4.66
N ALA A 20 -1.52 -7.43 3.84
CA ALA A 20 -1.57 -8.72 3.15
C ALA A 20 -0.43 -8.85 2.15
N ALA A 21 -0.13 -7.78 1.41
CA ALA A 21 0.97 -7.79 0.46
C ALA A 21 2.30 -8.05 1.17
N ARG A 22 2.54 -7.36 2.29
CA ARG A 22 3.76 -7.58 3.06
C ARG A 22 3.85 -9.03 3.56
N ALA A 23 2.72 -9.58 4.00
CA ALA A 23 2.70 -10.96 4.46
C ALA A 23 3.05 -11.93 3.34
N LEU A 24 2.46 -11.72 2.17
CA LEU A 24 2.75 -12.56 1.00
C LEU A 24 4.22 -12.48 0.59
N LEU A 25 4.81 -11.28 0.72
CA LEU A 25 6.20 -11.05 0.34
C LEU A 25 7.19 -11.36 1.46
N ASP A 26 6.69 -11.69 2.64
CA ASP A 26 7.52 -11.86 3.83
C ASP A 26 8.36 -10.62 4.09
N MET A 27 7.74 -9.45 3.96
CA MET A 27 8.41 -8.16 3.99
C MET A 27 8.09 -7.40 5.27
N GLY A 28 9.10 -6.86 5.93
CA GLY A 28 8.91 -6.04 7.11
C GLY A 28 8.49 -4.62 6.77
N GLN A 29 7.96 -3.91 7.76
CA GLN A 29 7.55 -2.51 7.58
C GLN A 29 8.75 -1.61 7.26
N ASN A 30 9.91 -1.87 7.87
CA ASN A 30 11.12 -1.10 7.57
C ASN A 30 11.53 -1.24 6.11
N THR A 31 11.47 -2.46 5.58
CA THR A 31 11.85 -2.73 4.20
C THR A 31 10.91 -2.01 3.25
N LEU A 32 9.60 -2.06 3.53
CA LEU A 32 8.64 -1.36 2.70
C LEU A 32 8.83 0.14 2.75
N ALA A 33 9.06 0.69 3.95
CA ALA A 33 9.26 2.12 4.11
C ALA A 33 10.46 2.59 3.30
N ALA A 34 11.57 1.85 3.36
CA ALA A 34 12.77 2.18 2.60
C ALA A 34 12.50 2.12 1.09
N ALA A 35 11.81 1.09 0.62
CA ALA A 35 11.52 0.92 -0.80
C ALA A 35 10.60 2.02 -1.33
N ALA A 36 9.65 2.46 -0.52
CA ALA A 36 8.71 3.51 -0.88
C ALA A 36 9.24 4.92 -0.60
N GLU A 37 10.39 5.01 0.07
CA GLU A 37 11.01 6.29 0.47
C GLU A 37 10.07 7.11 1.36
N VAL A 38 9.42 6.43 2.30
CA VAL A 38 8.59 7.07 3.31
C VAL A 38 9.11 6.63 4.68
N SER A 39 8.66 7.31 5.74
CA SER A 39 9.06 6.92 7.08
C SER A 39 8.32 5.64 7.50
N ARG A 40 8.92 4.89 8.41
CA ARG A 40 8.26 3.71 8.97
C ARG A 40 6.94 4.07 9.63
N GLY A 41 6.87 5.24 10.29
CA GLY A 41 5.65 5.69 10.93
C GLY A 41 4.49 5.85 9.96
N VAL A 42 4.77 6.29 8.74
CA VAL A 42 3.75 6.39 7.70
C VAL A 42 3.14 5.02 7.43
N ILE A 43 3.98 3.98 7.31
CA ILE A 43 3.49 2.62 7.07
C ILE A 43 2.68 2.12 8.26
N ILE A 44 3.20 2.32 9.48
CA ILE A 44 2.53 1.86 10.69
C ILE A 44 1.15 2.50 10.82
N ASP A 45 1.08 3.81 10.68
CA ASP A 45 -0.18 4.54 10.85
C ASP A 45 -1.18 4.17 9.76
N PHE A 46 -0.71 3.98 8.53
CA PHE A 46 -1.57 3.55 7.45
C PHE A 46 -2.16 2.17 7.73
N GLU A 47 -1.31 1.21 8.09
CA GLU A 47 -1.75 -0.17 8.30
C GLU A 47 -2.67 -0.30 9.52
N LYS A 48 -2.52 0.57 10.51
CA LYS A 48 -3.39 0.60 11.69
C LYS A 48 -4.61 1.50 11.48
N GLU A 49 -4.75 2.05 10.29
CA GLU A 49 -5.89 2.90 9.92
C GLU A 49 -5.97 4.16 10.77
N ARG A 50 -4.84 4.64 11.26
CA ARG A 50 -4.77 5.89 12.01
C ARG A 50 -4.67 7.10 11.11
N ARG A 51 -4.08 6.94 9.93
CA ARG A 51 -3.88 8.04 9.00
C ARG A 51 -3.78 7.49 7.58
N VAL A 52 -4.38 8.21 6.65
CA VAL A 52 -4.23 7.91 5.22
C VAL A 52 -3.09 8.76 4.70
N PRO A 53 -2.04 8.16 4.12
CA PRO A 53 -0.95 8.93 3.54
C PRO A 53 -1.44 9.82 2.41
N GLY A 54 -0.69 10.87 2.10
CA GLY A 54 -0.97 11.67 0.92
C GLY A 54 -0.91 10.82 -0.34
N ARG A 55 -1.51 11.35 -1.40
CA ARG A 55 -1.64 10.60 -2.66
C ARG A 55 -0.30 10.08 -3.17
N ASN A 56 0.74 10.94 -3.13
CA ASN A 56 2.04 10.54 -3.65
C ASN A 56 2.68 9.44 -2.82
N ASN A 57 2.57 9.54 -1.50
CA ASN A 57 3.11 8.50 -0.62
C ASN A 57 2.36 7.19 -0.76
N LEU A 58 1.03 7.28 -0.91
CA LEU A 58 0.23 6.07 -1.09
C LEU A 58 0.57 5.38 -2.41
N ALA A 59 0.75 6.16 -3.48
CA ALA A 59 1.16 5.61 -4.77
C ALA A 59 2.56 4.99 -4.68
N ALA A 60 3.47 5.61 -3.94
CA ALA A 60 4.82 5.08 -3.76
C ALA A 60 4.80 3.74 -3.01
N ILE A 61 3.95 3.63 -1.99
CA ILE A 61 3.79 2.39 -1.24
C ILE A 61 3.29 1.28 -2.17
N ARG A 62 2.26 1.57 -2.96
CA ARG A 62 1.73 0.60 -3.91
C ARG A 62 2.79 0.17 -4.92
N THR A 63 3.49 1.14 -5.49
CA THR A 63 4.52 0.85 -6.50
C THR A 63 5.63 -0.03 -5.91
N ALA A 64 6.04 0.26 -4.67
CA ALA A 64 7.08 -0.54 -4.02
C ALA A 64 6.64 -1.99 -3.82
N LEU A 65 5.40 -2.20 -3.43
CA LEU A 65 4.87 -3.55 -3.24
C LEU A 65 4.73 -4.29 -4.57
N GLU A 66 4.26 -3.59 -5.61
CA GLU A 66 4.14 -4.19 -6.93
C GLU A 66 5.51 -4.58 -7.49
N ALA A 67 6.50 -3.71 -7.30
CA ALA A 67 7.86 -3.99 -7.73
C ALA A 67 8.45 -5.20 -6.99
N ALA A 68 8.01 -5.42 -5.76
CA ALA A 68 8.48 -6.56 -4.97
C ALA A 68 7.80 -7.88 -5.34
N GLY A 69 6.72 -7.83 -6.13
CA GLY A 69 6.17 -9.05 -6.71
C GLY A 69 4.71 -9.35 -6.42
N VAL A 70 3.91 -8.37 -6.05
CA VAL A 70 2.47 -8.59 -5.85
C VAL A 70 1.67 -7.85 -6.90
N GLU A 71 0.43 -8.27 -7.03
CA GLU A 71 -0.56 -7.67 -7.88
C GLU A 71 -1.80 -7.41 -7.03
N PHE A 72 -2.34 -6.19 -7.10
CA PHE A 72 -3.52 -5.82 -6.34
C PHE A 72 -4.78 -6.04 -7.17
N ILE A 73 -5.83 -6.54 -6.52
CA ILE A 73 -7.09 -6.89 -7.15
C ILE A 73 -8.17 -6.09 -6.45
N ASN A 74 -8.76 -5.13 -7.18
CA ASN A 74 -9.76 -4.22 -6.63
C ASN A 74 -9.20 -3.51 -5.38
N HIS A 75 -10.01 -3.36 -4.34
CA HIS A 75 -9.63 -2.66 -3.13
C HIS A 75 -9.40 -3.59 -1.94
N SER A 76 -9.48 -4.89 -2.15
CA SER A 76 -9.33 -5.83 -1.04
C SER A 76 -8.43 -7.01 -1.36
N GLY A 77 -8.20 -7.31 -2.60
CA GLY A 77 -7.43 -8.48 -2.98
C GLY A 77 -5.98 -8.16 -3.29
N VAL A 78 -5.13 -9.15 -3.09
CA VAL A 78 -3.72 -9.08 -3.47
C VAL A 78 -3.22 -10.50 -3.65
N ARG A 79 -2.33 -10.69 -4.62
CA ARG A 79 -1.73 -12.00 -4.87
C ARG A 79 -0.29 -11.81 -5.33
N LEU A 80 0.50 -12.85 -5.17
CA LEU A 80 1.84 -12.87 -5.76
C LEU A 80 1.72 -12.95 -7.27
N ARG A 81 2.57 -12.22 -7.96
CA ARG A 81 2.64 -12.33 -9.41
C ARG A 81 3.32 -13.63 -9.78
N ALA A 82 2.77 -14.27 -10.79
CA ALA A 82 3.35 -15.51 -11.29
C ALA A 82 4.63 -15.23 -12.08
#